data_c5a03a8990de882ae1c37c68a34871ba
#
_entry.id   c5a03a8990de882ae1c37c68a34871ba
#
_cell.length_a   1.000
_cell.length_b   1.000
_cell.length_c   1.000
_cell.angle_alpha   90.00
_cell.angle_beta   90.00
_cell.angle_gamma   90.00
#
_symmetry.space_group_name_H-M   'P 1'
#
loop_
_entity.id
_entity.type
_entity.pdbx_description
1 polymer ?
#
loop_
_entity_poly.entity_id
_entity_poly.type
_entity_poly.pdbx_seq_one_letter_code
_entity_poly.pdbx_strand_id
1 'polypeptide(L)'
;MKITVITPFPPSHVAGIIAGDGTLSGGHIQGIAPQAFIVSVRVLDAHGKGRLSAMLEGIRWLKENGKRLGIQIVNISVGSVKKQKENSQLVKAVESLWDSGLVICSAAGNEGMQQHNITSPGISRKIITVGSCDDKEMIDEGGRFYHNYSGRGPTIACICKPEIVAPGTNIVATNAMKGEDDRPYTVKSGTSMSTPMVSGAAALLLER
;
A
#
# COMPACT_ATOMS: atom_id res chain seq x y z
N MET A 1 15.40 -8.02 6.29
CA MET A 1 14.30 -7.18 6.81
C MET A 1 12.95 -7.85 6.56
N LYS A 2 11.94 -7.68 7.45
CA LYS A 2 10.59 -8.24 7.24
C LYS A 2 9.55 -7.14 7.13
N ILE A 3 8.76 -7.21 6.07
CA ILE A 3 7.72 -6.25 5.72
C ILE A 3 6.37 -6.97 5.69
N THR A 4 5.37 -6.42 6.33
CA THR A 4 4.00 -6.91 6.20
C THR A 4 3.27 -6.16 5.10
N VAL A 5 2.52 -6.90 4.31
CA VAL A 5 1.66 -6.37 3.25
C VAL A 5 0.20 -6.64 3.60
N ILE A 6 -0.57 -5.58 3.78
CA ILE A 6 -2.04 -5.63 3.93
C ILE A 6 -2.66 -5.21 2.61
N THR A 7 -3.16 -6.17 1.85
CA THR A 7 -3.68 -5.93 0.49
C THR A 7 -4.86 -6.85 0.15
N PRO A 8 -5.55 -6.60 -0.99
CA PRO A 8 -6.41 -7.59 -1.63
C PRO A 8 -5.65 -8.87 -1.97
N PHE A 9 -6.38 -9.96 -2.14
CA PHE A 9 -5.83 -11.21 -2.66
C PHE A 9 -5.94 -11.25 -4.20
N PRO A 10 -4.91 -11.67 -4.90
CA PRO A 10 -3.57 -12.03 -4.43
C PRO A 10 -2.69 -10.79 -4.20
N PRO A 11 -1.84 -10.79 -3.17
CA PRO A 11 -0.99 -9.65 -2.82
C PRO A 11 0.24 -9.51 -3.73
N SER A 12 0.36 -10.33 -4.76
CA SER A 12 1.57 -10.52 -5.57
C SER A 12 2.13 -9.23 -6.15
N HIS A 13 1.28 -8.37 -6.73
CA HIS A 13 1.76 -7.13 -7.37
C HIS A 13 2.43 -6.18 -6.37
N VAL A 14 1.76 -5.89 -5.25
CA VAL A 14 2.30 -5.03 -4.19
C VAL A 14 3.55 -5.64 -3.56
N ALA A 15 3.53 -6.96 -3.28
CA ALA A 15 4.68 -7.67 -2.76
C ALA A 15 5.85 -7.65 -3.73
N GLY A 16 5.58 -7.77 -5.04
CA GLY A 16 6.58 -7.70 -6.10
C GLY A 16 7.24 -6.32 -6.21
N ILE A 17 6.48 -5.23 -6.03
CA ILE A 17 7.06 -3.87 -5.99
C ILE A 17 8.01 -3.72 -4.79
N ILE A 18 7.69 -4.34 -3.64
CA ILE A 18 8.58 -4.29 -2.46
C ILE A 18 9.79 -5.18 -2.66
N ALA A 19 9.59 -6.48 -2.94
CA ALA A 19 10.59 -7.53 -2.76
C ALA A 19 10.64 -8.56 -3.91
N GLY A 20 10.16 -8.23 -5.10
CA GLY A 20 10.32 -9.11 -6.27
C GLY A 20 11.80 -9.33 -6.57
N ASP A 21 12.23 -10.58 -6.69
CA ASP A 21 13.62 -10.95 -6.96
C ASP A 21 14.03 -10.86 -8.43
N GLY A 22 13.03 -10.69 -9.33
CA GLY A 22 13.25 -10.59 -10.77
C GLY A 22 13.53 -11.91 -11.47
N THR A 23 13.46 -13.06 -10.80
CA THR A 23 13.81 -14.38 -11.34
C THR A 23 13.16 -14.65 -12.69
N LEU A 24 11.85 -14.41 -12.83
CA LEU A 24 11.11 -14.67 -14.09
C LEU A 24 11.35 -13.64 -15.19
N SER A 25 12.09 -12.56 -14.91
CA SER A 25 12.46 -11.53 -15.88
C SER A 25 13.96 -11.48 -16.16
N GLY A 26 14.74 -12.46 -15.71
CA GLY A 26 16.19 -12.42 -15.80
C GLY A 26 16.82 -11.25 -15.04
N GLY A 27 16.18 -10.78 -13.97
CA GLY A 27 16.64 -9.67 -13.15
C GLY A 27 16.18 -8.28 -13.60
N HIS A 28 15.42 -8.16 -14.70
CA HIS A 28 15.02 -6.86 -15.24
C HIS A 28 13.89 -6.18 -14.44
N ILE A 29 12.98 -6.97 -13.84
CA ILE A 29 11.85 -6.45 -13.07
C ILE A 29 12.03 -6.89 -11.62
N GLN A 30 12.66 -6.02 -10.83
CA GLN A 30 12.94 -6.25 -9.42
C GLN A 30 12.15 -5.27 -8.54
N GLY A 31 11.87 -5.69 -7.30
CA GLY A 31 11.35 -4.82 -6.26
C GLY A 31 12.43 -3.88 -5.69
N ILE A 32 12.00 -2.90 -4.92
CA ILE A 32 12.89 -1.90 -4.30
C ILE A 32 13.85 -2.53 -3.29
N ALA A 33 13.39 -3.56 -2.55
CA ALA A 33 14.16 -4.30 -1.56
C ALA A 33 14.07 -5.82 -1.83
N PRO A 34 14.77 -6.36 -2.86
CA PRO A 34 14.58 -7.73 -3.34
C PRO A 34 14.92 -8.81 -2.30
N GLN A 35 15.72 -8.48 -1.28
CA GLN A 35 16.09 -9.40 -0.20
C GLN A 35 15.17 -9.30 1.04
N ALA A 36 14.13 -8.46 0.99
CA ALA A 36 13.18 -8.37 2.08
C ALA A 36 12.22 -9.57 2.11
N PHE A 37 11.88 -10.03 3.31
CA PHE A 37 10.87 -11.07 3.49
C PHE A 37 9.49 -10.46 3.63
N ILE A 38 8.53 -10.99 2.90
CA ILE A 38 7.14 -10.54 2.93
C ILE A 38 6.30 -11.42 3.85
N VAL A 39 5.58 -10.78 4.77
CA VAL A 39 4.52 -11.40 5.55
C VAL A 39 3.18 -10.86 5.04
N SER A 40 2.38 -11.70 4.41
CA SER A 40 1.08 -11.30 3.88
C SER A 40 -0.01 -11.46 4.94
N VAL A 41 -0.74 -10.38 5.23
CA VAL A 41 -1.93 -10.37 6.08
C VAL A 41 -3.15 -10.09 5.21
N ARG A 42 -3.89 -11.14 4.91
CA ARG A 42 -5.07 -11.07 4.06
C ARG A 42 -6.29 -10.60 4.85
N VAL A 43 -6.80 -9.42 4.50
CA VAL A 43 -7.99 -8.80 5.13
C VAL A 43 -9.13 -8.54 4.13
N LEU A 44 -8.90 -8.80 2.84
CA LEU A 44 -9.88 -8.65 1.77
C LEU A 44 -10.10 -9.98 1.05
N ASP A 45 -11.27 -10.13 0.45
CA ASP A 45 -11.64 -11.28 -0.37
C ASP A 45 -10.98 -11.24 -1.77
N ALA A 46 -11.32 -12.23 -2.62
CA ALA A 46 -10.80 -12.34 -3.98
C ALA A 46 -11.25 -11.19 -4.91
N HIS A 47 -12.28 -10.45 -4.53
CA HIS A 47 -12.81 -9.30 -5.27
C HIS A 47 -12.27 -7.95 -4.73
N GLY A 48 -11.31 -7.98 -3.81
CA GLY A 48 -10.75 -6.78 -3.20
C GLY A 48 -11.69 -6.09 -2.20
N LYS A 49 -12.74 -6.77 -1.74
CA LYS A 49 -13.68 -6.25 -0.75
C LYS A 49 -13.38 -6.83 0.63
N GLY A 50 -13.55 -6.00 1.66
CA GLY A 50 -13.37 -6.43 3.05
C GLY A 50 -14.20 -5.62 4.02
N ARG A 51 -14.37 -6.20 5.20
CA ARG A 51 -15.06 -5.53 6.31
C ARG A 51 -14.04 -4.83 7.19
N LEU A 52 -14.45 -3.75 7.82
CA LEU A 52 -13.62 -3.06 8.83
C LEU A 52 -13.16 -4.02 9.93
N SER A 53 -14.00 -4.96 10.36
CA SER A 53 -13.66 -5.98 11.36
C SER A 53 -12.44 -6.82 10.95
N ALA A 54 -12.39 -7.30 9.70
CA ALA A 54 -11.27 -8.09 9.20
C ALA A 54 -9.96 -7.26 9.19
N MET A 55 -10.04 -5.98 8.83
CA MET A 55 -8.89 -5.07 8.87
C MET A 55 -8.40 -4.88 10.32
N LEU A 56 -9.31 -4.66 11.27
CA LEU A 56 -8.97 -4.52 12.68
C LEU A 56 -8.40 -5.82 13.28
N GLU A 57 -8.89 -6.97 12.86
CA GLU A 57 -8.33 -8.29 13.25
C GLU A 57 -6.91 -8.47 12.73
N GLY A 58 -6.66 -8.13 11.45
CA GLY A 58 -5.31 -8.17 10.89
C GLY A 58 -4.33 -7.25 11.63
N ILE A 59 -4.76 -6.04 11.97
CA ILE A 59 -3.96 -5.09 12.75
C ILE A 59 -3.69 -5.62 14.16
N ARG A 60 -4.70 -6.20 14.82
CA ARG A 60 -4.53 -6.82 16.14
C ARG A 60 -3.53 -7.98 16.09
N TRP A 61 -3.65 -8.85 15.10
CA TRP A 61 -2.71 -9.95 14.89
C TRP A 61 -1.27 -9.46 14.70
N LEU A 62 -1.08 -8.37 13.95
CA LEU A 62 0.23 -7.74 13.78
C LEU A 62 0.78 -7.21 15.10
N LYS A 63 -0.05 -6.59 15.92
CA LYS A 63 0.34 -6.09 17.24
C LYS A 63 0.82 -7.21 18.16
N GLU A 64 0.14 -8.36 18.13
CA GLU A 64 0.45 -9.53 18.96
C GLU A 64 1.68 -10.31 18.45
N ASN A 65 1.87 -10.41 17.14
CA ASN A 65 2.85 -11.29 16.53
C ASN A 65 4.02 -10.55 15.87
N GLY A 66 3.88 -9.27 15.54
CA GLY A 66 4.83 -8.52 14.74
C GLY A 66 6.25 -8.54 15.34
N LYS A 67 6.39 -8.28 16.62
CA LYS A 67 7.69 -8.31 17.32
C LYS A 67 8.33 -9.70 17.27
N ARG A 68 7.57 -10.75 17.57
CA ARG A 68 8.07 -12.14 17.52
C ARG A 68 8.51 -12.55 16.11
N LEU A 69 7.82 -12.06 15.09
CA LEU A 69 8.14 -12.32 13.69
C LEU A 69 9.24 -11.41 13.14
N GLY A 70 9.67 -10.38 13.89
CA GLY A 70 10.67 -9.42 13.46
C GLY A 70 10.16 -8.49 12.34
N ILE A 71 8.84 -8.22 12.31
CA ILE A 71 8.24 -7.27 11.38
C ILE A 71 8.63 -5.85 11.81
N GLN A 72 9.04 -5.01 10.87
CA GLN A 72 9.47 -3.63 11.11
C GLN A 72 8.64 -2.63 10.32
N ILE A 73 8.08 -3.04 9.18
CA ILE A 73 7.34 -2.17 8.28
C ILE A 73 5.99 -2.82 7.95
N VAL A 74 4.95 -2.01 7.88
CA VAL A 74 3.60 -2.41 7.45
C VAL A 74 3.19 -1.55 6.26
N ASN A 75 2.98 -2.19 5.12
CA ASN A 75 2.44 -1.58 3.91
C ASN A 75 0.93 -1.77 3.86
N ILE A 76 0.17 -0.70 3.77
CA ILE A 76 -1.30 -0.71 3.69
C ILE A 76 -1.73 -0.10 2.34
N SER A 77 -1.84 -0.96 1.33
CA SER A 77 -2.27 -0.56 -0.02
C SER A 77 -3.79 -0.71 -0.21
N VAL A 78 -4.55 -0.44 0.82
CA VAL A 78 -6.02 -0.45 0.82
C VAL A 78 -6.55 0.74 1.60
N GLY A 79 -7.72 1.24 1.19
CA GLY A 79 -8.35 2.38 1.87
C GLY A 79 -9.86 2.23 1.93
N SER A 80 -10.47 2.91 2.89
CA SER A 80 -11.93 2.99 2.99
C SER A 80 -12.46 4.06 2.04
N VAL A 81 -13.35 3.69 1.14
CA VAL A 81 -14.10 4.64 0.28
C VAL A 81 -15.09 5.51 1.07
N LYS A 82 -15.46 5.10 2.29
CA LYS A 82 -16.28 5.93 3.16
C LYS A 82 -15.38 6.93 3.89
N LYS A 83 -15.71 8.22 3.79
CA LYS A 83 -15.03 9.27 4.57
C LYS A 83 -15.12 8.94 6.05
N GLN A 84 -13.98 8.70 6.67
CA GLN A 84 -13.88 8.39 8.09
C GLN A 84 -13.31 9.59 8.85
N LYS A 85 -13.69 9.69 10.13
CA LYS A 85 -13.10 10.68 11.03
C LYS A 85 -11.73 10.22 11.50
N GLU A 86 -10.86 11.17 11.82
CA GLU A 86 -9.48 10.89 12.31
C GLU A 86 -9.46 10.09 13.62
N ASN A 87 -10.52 10.15 14.41
CA ASN A 87 -10.65 9.35 15.63
C ASN A 87 -11.33 7.99 15.42
N SER A 88 -11.48 7.55 14.16
CA SER A 88 -12.09 6.25 13.85
C SER A 88 -11.28 5.08 14.40
N GLN A 89 -11.93 3.94 14.59
CA GLN A 89 -11.28 2.73 15.11
C GLN A 89 -10.09 2.30 14.25
N LEU A 90 -10.19 2.42 12.92
CA LEU A 90 -9.10 2.06 12.01
C LEU A 90 -7.87 2.97 12.18
N VAL A 91 -8.10 4.28 12.27
CA VAL A 91 -7.00 5.24 12.50
C VAL A 91 -6.31 4.96 13.82
N LYS A 92 -7.07 4.82 14.92
CA LYS A 92 -6.49 4.47 16.23
C LYS A 92 -5.73 3.15 16.22
N ALA A 93 -6.21 2.16 15.48
CA ALA A 93 -5.55 0.87 15.38
C ALA A 93 -4.19 0.97 14.67
N VAL A 94 -4.09 1.67 13.53
CA VAL A 94 -2.80 1.85 12.84
C VAL A 94 -1.86 2.74 13.63
N GLU A 95 -2.35 3.76 14.33
CA GLU A 95 -1.54 4.58 15.23
C GLU A 95 -0.96 3.78 16.38
N SER A 96 -1.72 2.80 16.91
CA SER A 96 -1.20 1.91 17.96
C SER A 96 -0.07 0.98 17.46
N LEU A 97 -0.05 0.62 16.17
CA LEU A 97 1.08 -0.09 15.57
C LEU A 97 2.30 0.82 15.42
N TRP A 98 2.09 2.06 14.99
CA TRP A 98 3.16 3.06 14.93
C TRP A 98 3.79 3.30 16.29
N ASP A 99 2.97 3.48 17.32
CA ASP A 99 3.43 3.67 18.71
C ASP A 99 4.19 2.45 19.27
N SER A 100 4.00 1.26 18.69
CA SER A 100 4.78 0.06 19.02
C SER A 100 6.12 -0.04 18.29
N GLY A 101 6.49 0.97 17.49
CA GLY A 101 7.77 1.07 16.79
C GLY A 101 7.76 0.52 15.36
N LEU A 102 6.59 0.25 14.77
CA LEU A 102 6.48 -0.17 13.37
C LEU A 102 6.38 1.05 12.45
N VAL A 103 7.09 1.02 11.33
CA VAL A 103 6.91 1.99 10.24
C VAL A 103 5.66 1.62 9.45
N ILE A 104 4.70 2.54 9.33
CA ILE A 104 3.45 2.31 8.63
C ILE A 104 3.38 3.19 7.39
N CYS A 105 3.29 2.59 6.21
CA CYS A 105 3.05 3.28 4.94
C CYS A 105 1.63 2.96 4.45
N SER A 106 0.85 3.99 4.13
CA SER A 106 -0.54 3.84 3.67
C SER A 106 -0.80 4.60 2.39
N ALA A 107 -1.61 4.03 1.49
CA ALA A 107 -2.01 4.70 0.27
C ALA A 107 -2.90 5.92 0.55
N ALA A 108 -2.68 7.00 -0.22
CA ALA A 108 -3.48 8.22 -0.13
C ALA A 108 -4.91 8.05 -0.64
N GLY A 109 -5.14 7.05 -1.51
CA GLY A 109 -6.40 6.83 -2.20
C GLY A 109 -6.38 7.33 -3.64
N ASN A 110 -7.39 6.93 -4.42
CA ASN A 110 -7.46 7.20 -5.87
C ASN A 110 -8.72 7.98 -6.26
N GLU A 111 -9.26 8.77 -5.34
CA GLU A 111 -10.53 9.52 -5.52
C GLU A 111 -10.33 10.90 -6.21
N GLY A 112 -9.11 11.18 -6.69
CA GLY A 112 -8.79 12.38 -7.47
C GLY A 112 -8.42 13.60 -6.66
N MET A 113 -8.33 14.75 -7.38
CA MET A 113 -7.73 16.01 -6.90
C MET A 113 -8.57 16.81 -5.90
N GLN A 114 -9.80 16.44 -5.63
CA GLN A 114 -10.63 17.22 -4.71
C GLN A 114 -10.01 17.26 -3.32
N GLN A 115 -10.14 18.39 -2.64
CA GLN A 115 -9.70 18.52 -1.24
C GLN A 115 -10.39 17.48 -0.35
N HIS A 116 -9.69 17.05 0.69
CA HIS A 116 -10.18 16.07 1.67
C HIS A 116 -10.43 14.66 1.10
N ASN A 117 -9.71 14.27 0.06
CA ASN A 117 -9.84 12.95 -0.60
C ASN A 117 -8.80 11.93 -0.15
N ILE A 118 -8.04 12.22 0.91
CA ILE A 118 -7.21 11.20 1.53
C ILE A 118 -8.11 10.14 2.16
N THR A 119 -7.87 8.88 1.80
CA THR A 119 -8.63 7.74 2.34
C THR A 119 -8.09 7.27 3.69
N SER A 120 -8.95 6.72 4.53
CA SER A 120 -8.53 6.11 5.79
C SER A 120 -7.88 4.74 5.52
N PRO A 121 -6.74 4.40 6.21
CA PRO A 121 -6.16 5.08 7.35
C PRO A 121 -5.17 6.21 7.05
N GLY A 122 -4.91 6.56 5.79
CA GLY A 122 -3.95 7.61 5.38
C GLY A 122 -4.20 9.00 5.97
N ILE A 123 -5.39 9.27 6.51
CA ILE A 123 -5.70 10.52 7.23
C ILE A 123 -5.01 10.64 8.60
N SER A 124 -4.39 9.57 9.12
CA SER A 124 -3.71 9.60 10.42
C SER A 124 -2.54 10.57 10.45
N ARG A 125 -2.35 11.29 11.55
CA ARG A 125 -1.22 12.21 11.77
C ARG A 125 0.13 11.51 11.91
N LYS A 126 0.13 10.22 12.29
CA LYS A 126 1.36 9.52 12.71
C LYS A 126 2.01 8.73 11.59
N ILE A 127 1.22 8.21 10.65
CA ILE A 127 1.72 7.27 9.63
C ILE A 127 2.14 7.99 8.35
N ILE A 128 2.97 7.34 7.56
CA ILE A 128 3.42 7.84 6.26
C ILE A 128 2.33 7.56 5.22
N THR A 129 1.72 8.60 4.70
CA THR A 129 0.74 8.50 3.62
C THR A 129 1.43 8.78 2.29
N VAL A 130 1.20 7.91 1.33
CA VAL A 130 1.91 7.93 0.04
C VAL A 130 0.93 8.25 -1.09
N GLY A 131 1.22 9.32 -1.82
CA GLY A 131 0.54 9.69 -3.05
C GLY A 131 1.29 9.21 -4.30
N SER A 132 0.71 9.46 -5.50
CA SER A 132 1.39 9.25 -6.78
C SER A 132 1.90 10.58 -7.32
N CYS A 133 3.13 10.57 -7.87
CA CYS A 133 3.75 11.78 -8.48
C CYS A 133 3.57 11.82 -10.01
N ASP A 134 3.14 10.74 -10.61
CA ASP A 134 3.01 10.53 -12.06
C ASP A 134 1.56 10.30 -12.50
N ASP A 135 0.60 10.83 -11.73
CA ASP A 135 -0.83 10.63 -11.92
C ASP A 135 -1.48 11.59 -12.94
N LYS A 136 -0.69 12.33 -13.72
CA LYS A 136 -1.22 13.36 -14.61
C LYS A 136 -2.08 12.81 -15.74
N GLU A 137 -1.67 11.71 -16.33
CA GLU A 137 -2.40 11.02 -17.40
C GLU A 137 -2.20 9.52 -17.29
N MET A 138 -3.27 8.75 -17.36
CA MET A 138 -3.22 7.30 -17.33
C MET A 138 -4.33 6.71 -18.17
N ILE A 139 -3.97 5.70 -18.96
CA ILE A 139 -4.93 4.80 -19.63
C ILE A 139 -4.76 3.42 -19.01
N ASP A 140 -5.83 2.82 -18.46
CA ASP A 140 -5.78 1.46 -17.95
C ASP A 140 -5.80 0.41 -19.09
N GLU A 141 -5.60 -0.86 -18.76
CA GLU A 141 -5.65 -1.97 -19.74
C GLU A 141 -7.01 -2.07 -20.46
N GLY A 142 -8.07 -1.51 -19.91
CA GLY A 142 -9.40 -1.42 -20.48
C GLY A 142 -9.62 -0.17 -21.35
N GLY A 143 -8.59 0.66 -21.56
CA GLY A 143 -8.67 1.88 -22.35
C GLY A 143 -9.34 3.05 -21.61
N ARG A 144 -9.55 2.98 -20.30
CA ARG A 144 -10.07 4.08 -19.52
C ARG A 144 -9.01 5.13 -19.26
N PHE A 145 -9.35 6.37 -19.51
CA PHE A 145 -8.51 7.52 -19.21
C PHE A 145 -8.70 7.95 -17.75
N TYR A 146 -7.61 8.00 -17.01
CA TYR A 146 -7.54 8.56 -15.65
C TYR A 146 -6.63 9.78 -15.65
N HIS A 147 -7.05 10.80 -14.90
CA HIS A 147 -6.29 12.04 -14.79
C HIS A 147 -6.28 12.50 -13.33
N ASN A 148 -5.08 12.73 -12.78
CA ASN A 148 -4.90 13.22 -11.42
C ASN A 148 -5.67 12.40 -10.36
N TYR A 149 -5.49 11.09 -10.36
CA TYR A 149 -6.24 10.19 -9.48
C TYR A 149 -5.79 10.23 -8.03
N SER A 150 -4.53 10.59 -7.75
CA SER A 150 -3.96 10.54 -6.40
C SER A 150 -4.74 11.40 -5.41
N GLY A 151 -5.09 10.81 -4.27
CA GLY A 151 -5.72 11.54 -3.17
C GLY A 151 -4.84 12.67 -2.66
N ARG A 152 -5.44 13.82 -2.38
CA ARG A 152 -4.77 15.05 -1.95
C ARG A 152 -5.44 15.66 -0.74
N GLY A 153 -4.60 16.17 0.17
CA GLY A 153 -5.02 16.93 1.34
C GLY A 153 -5.34 18.40 1.04
N PRO A 154 -5.53 19.20 2.10
CA PRO A 154 -5.47 18.77 3.50
C PRO A 154 -6.59 17.81 3.88
N THR A 155 -6.46 17.09 4.99
CA THR A 155 -7.59 16.33 5.57
C THR A 155 -8.65 17.28 6.14
N ILE A 156 -9.81 16.76 6.55
CA ILE A 156 -10.88 17.58 7.16
C ILE A 156 -10.37 18.31 8.41
N ALA A 157 -9.43 17.73 9.17
CA ALA A 157 -8.79 18.39 10.30
C ALA A 157 -7.54 19.19 9.93
N CYS A 158 -7.43 19.64 8.67
CA CYS A 158 -6.36 20.51 8.17
C CYS A 158 -4.94 19.92 8.32
N ILE A 159 -4.79 18.58 8.25
CA ILE A 159 -3.48 17.93 8.23
C ILE A 159 -2.99 17.90 6.79
N CYS A 160 -1.76 18.34 6.54
CA CYS A 160 -1.11 18.18 5.24
C CYS A 160 -0.85 16.71 4.96
N LYS A 161 -1.38 16.20 3.84
CA LYS A 161 -1.25 14.85 3.34
C LYS A 161 -1.20 14.88 1.80
N PRO A 162 -0.55 13.93 1.13
CA PRO A 162 0.35 12.90 1.67
C PRO A 162 1.69 13.50 2.14
N GLU A 163 2.46 12.77 2.98
CA GLU A 163 3.81 13.17 3.40
C GLU A 163 4.83 13.03 2.28
N ILE A 164 4.63 12.03 1.43
CA ILE A 164 5.54 11.69 0.34
C ILE A 164 4.78 11.21 -0.89
N VAL A 165 5.38 11.34 -2.04
CA VAL A 165 4.88 10.79 -3.30
C VAL A 165 5.93 9.87 -3.92
N ALA A 166 5.46 8.87 -4.68
CA ALA A 166 6.29 7.96 -5.46
C ALA A 166 5.60 7.63 -6.78
N PRO A 167 6.30 7.10 -7.79
CA PRO A 167 5.65 6.62 -9.01
C PRO A 167 4.56 5.61 -8.73
N GLY A 168 3.44 5.71 -9.39
CA GLY A 168 2.27 4.84 -9.18
C GLY A 168 1.50 4.52 -10.44
N THR A 169 1.92 5.08 -11.60
CA THR A 169 1.25 4.92 -12.88
C THR A 169 1.99 3.91 -13.75
N ASN A 170 1.25 2.94 -14.32
CA ASN A 170 1.77 1.90 -15.20
C ASN A 170 2.94 1.10 -14.59
N ILE A 171 2.84 0.78 -13.33
CA ILE A 171 3.86 0.02 -12.61
C ILE A 171 3.79 -1.45 -12.98
N VAL A 172 4.91 -1.97 -13.52
CA VAL A 172 5.08 -3.39 -13.85
C VAL A 172 5.58 -4.14 -12.62
N ALA A 173 4.87 -5.16 -12.19
CA ALA A 173 5.29 -6.03 -11.09
C ALA A 173 4.63 -7.42 -11.19
N THR A 174 4.98 -8.31 -10.27
CA THR A 174 4.58 -9.72 -10.31
C THR A 174 3.07 -9.91 -10.39
N ASN A 175 2.65 -10.83 -11.25
CA ASN A 175 1.28 -11.29 -11.38
C ASN A 175 1.05 -12.56 -10.58
N ALA A 176 -0.18 -12.81 -10.18
CA ALA A 176 -0.54 -14.01 -9.40
C ALA A 176 -0.62 -15.29 -10.23
N MET A 177 -0.51 -15.19 -11.55
CA MET A 177 -0.68 -16.31 -12.49
C MET A 177 -1.89 -17.18 -12.13
N LYS A 178 -3.06 -16.79 -12.58
CA LYS A 178 -4.33 -17.47 -12.28
C LYS A 178 -5.07 -17.85 -13.55
N GLY A 179 -5.52 -19.09 -13.61
CA GLY A 179 -6.32 -19.59 -14.72
C GLY A 179 -5.56 -19.57 -16.04
N GLU A 180 -6.12 -18.89 -17.04
CA GLU A 180 -5.53 -18.79 -18.38
C GLU A 180 -4.46 -17.67 -18.50
N ASP A 181 -4.29 -16.82 -17.47
CA ASP A 181 -3.29 -15.75 -17.46
C ASP A 181 -2.00 -16.21 -16.76
N ASP A 182 -1.09 -16.79 -17.52
CA ASP A 182 0.23 -17.27 -17.04
C ASP A 182 1.31 -16.18 -17.13
N ARG A 183 0.98 -14.95 -17.49
CA ARG A 183 1.96 -13.87 -17.56
C ARG A 183 2.53 -13.63 -16.16
N PRO A 184 3.85 -13.68 -15.99
CA PRO A 184 4.48 -13.54 -14.68
C PRO A 184 4.40 -12.11 -14.13
N TYR A 185 4.17 -11.14 -15.01
CA TYR A 185 4.08 -9.71 -14.68
C TYR A 185 2.81 -9.09 -15.25
N THR A 186 2.33 -8.05 -14.59
CA THR A 186 1.19 -7.25 -15.04
C THR A 186 1.41 -5.78 -14.70
N VAL A 187 0.71 -4.91 -15.41
CA VAL A 187 0.77 -3.46 -15.22
C VAL A 187 -0.41 -3.01 -14.37
N LYS A 188 -0.16 -2.21 -13.32
CA LYS A 188 -1.22 -1.60 -12.51
C LYS A 188 -0.88 -0.15 -12.18
N SER A 189 -1.92 0.62 -11.89
CA SER A 189 -1.78 2.02 -11.50
C SER A 189 -2.61 2.34 -10.26
N GLY A 190 -2.12 3.31 -9.47
CA GLY A 190 -2.77 3.76 -8.24
C GLY A 190 -1.77 4.04 -7.13
N THR A 191 -2.19 4.79 -6.13
CA THR A 191 -1.38 5.02 -4.91
C THR A 191 -1.06 3.71 -4.16
N SER A 192 -1.83 2.65 -4.45
CA SER A 192 -1.52 1.29 -3.99
C SER A 192 -0.20 0.74 -4.57
N MET A 193 0.30 1.28 -5.67
CA MET A 193 1.59 0.95 -6.30
C MET A 193 2.70 1.88 -5.82
N SER A 194 2.39 3.14 -5.52
CA SER A 194 3.34 4.09 -4.92
C SER A 194 3.73 3.69 -3.49
N THR A 195 2.76 3.24 -2.69
CA THR A 195 2.97 2.90 -1.28
C THR A 195 4.04 1.81 -1.08
N PRO A 196 4.04 0.68 -1.81
CA PRO A 196 5.07 -0.33 -1.67
C PRO A 196 6.47 0.13 -2.09
N MET A 197 6.60 1.11 -3.00
CA MET A 197 7.91 1.70 -3.31
C MET A 197 8.50 2.39 -2.08
N VAL A 198 7.70 3.18 -1.37
CA VAL A 198 8.12 3.84 -0.12
C VAL A 198 8.38 2.82 0.99
N SER A 199 7.57 1.76 1.08
CA SER A 199 7.81 0.66 2.05
C SER A 199 9.13 -0.07 1.79
N GLY A 200 9.46 -0.32 0.51
CA GLY A 200 10.74 -0.89 0.11
C GLY A 200 11.91 0.04 0.41
N ALA A 201 11.77 1.34 0.12
CA ALA A 201 12.79 2.35 0.46
C ALA A 201 13.02 2.44 1.97
N ALA A 202 11.95 2.41 2.78
CA ALA A 202 12.05 2.36 4.23
C ALA A 202 12.82 1.12 4.71
N ALA A 203 12.65 -0.03 4.04
CA ALA A 203 13.41 -1.24 4.35
C ALA A 203 14.91 -1.05 4.13
N LEU A 204 15.30 -0.47 3.01
CA LEU A 204 16.71 -0.20 2.71
C LEU A 204 17.33 0.80 3.69
N LEU A 205 16.55 1.77 4.18
CA LEU A 205 17.02 2.73 5.18
C LEU A 205 17.19 2.11 6.58
N LEU A 206 16.32 1.17 6.96
CA LEU A 206 16.39 0.51 8.26
C LEU A 206 17.44 -0.62 8.32
N GLU A 207 17.92 -1.08 7.17
CA GLU A 207 18.97 -2.12 7.08
C GLU A 207 20.38 -1.58 7.33
N ARG A 208 20.54 -0.25 7.33
CA ARG A 208 21.80 0.44 7.66
C ARG A 208 21.97 0.57 9.15
#